data_fbf745e97c5e65f52053831e9c38d2f2
#
_entry.id   fbf745e97c5e65f52053831e9c38d2f2
#
_cell.length_a   1.000
_cell.length_b   1.000
_cell.length_c   1.000
_cell.angle_alpha   90.00
_cell.angle_beta   90.00
_cell.angle_gamma   90.00
#
_symmetry.space_group_name_H-M   'P 1'
#
loop_
_entity.id
_entity.type
_entity.pdbx_description
1 polymer ?
#
loop_
_entity_poly.entity_id
_entity_poly.type
_entity_poly.pdbx_seq_one_letter_code
_entity_poly.pdbx_strand_id
1 'polypeptide(L)'
;MKNYFALLLLMVLSTISYSQVDSRLYDIINNVSSERLKNDVTTLTNFGTRHTLSDTVSTIRGIGAARRWIKSEFEKISGTCNECLEVFYQKDLVKKGENQRIVKDVWVVNVVAIQRGTKYPNKFIIMSGDIDSRVSDPVNFTSDSPGANDNASGMAGTIEAARILSKYKFESSIIYVGLSGEEQGLFGGKGLAAFAKQKGWEILGIMNNDMIGNISGVDGVISNRDFRIFSEPVPPTETEQQRKARRFYGGEVDGISRQLARYVYK
;
A
#
# COMPACT_ATOMS: atom_id res chain seq x y z
N MET A 1 -24.49 -39.74 40.21
CA MET A 1 -23.33 -38.91 40.55
C MET A 1 -22.15 -39.02 39.58
N LYS A 2 -21.80 -40.19 39.02
CA LYS A 2 -20.69 -40.34 38.08
C LYS A 2 -20.86 -39.59 36.76
N ASN A 3 -22.09 -39.46 36.25
CA ASN A 3 -22.35 -38.77 34.96
C ASN A 3 -22.29 -37.25 35.04
N TYR A 4 -22.56 -36.64 36.19
CA TYR A 4 -22.45 -35.19 36.37
C TYR A 4 -20.99 -34.73 36.47
N PHE A 5 -20.10 -35.59 36.98
CA PHE A 5 -18.68 -35.26 37.07
C PHE A 5 -18.03 -35.23 35.69
N ALA A 6 -18.42 -36.13 34.77
CA ALA A 6 -17.96 -36.16 33.40
C ALA A 6 -18.46 -34.95 32.60
N LEU A 7 -19.71 -34.49 32.84
CA LEU A 7 -20.25 -33.31 32.20
C LEU A 7 -19.56 -32.02 32.67
N LEU A 8 -19.24 -31.94 33.97
CA LEU A 8 -18.50 -30.80 34.53
C LEU A 8 -17.06 -30.74 34.00
N LEU A 9 -16.41 -31.89 33.83
CA LEU A 9 -15.05 -31.96 33.24
C LEU A 9 -15.04 -31.58 31.76
N LEU A 10 -16.07 -31.93 30.99
CA LEU A 10 -16.22 -31.51 29.60
C LEU A 10 -16.50 -29.99 29.47
N MET A 11 -17.27 -29.40 30.40
CA MET A 11 -17.47 -27.95 30.42
C MET A 11 -16.20 -27.17 30.78
N VAL A 12 -15.36 -27.68 31.67
CA VAL A 12 -14.11 -27.01 32.03
C VAL A 12 -13.06 -27.11 30.90
N LEU A 13 -13.07 -28.21 30.14
CA LEU A 13 -12.18 -28.34 28.96
C LEU A 13 -12.59 -27.48 27.78
N SER A 14 -13.86 -27.04 27.67
CA SER A 14 -14.32 -26.19 26.59
C SER A 14 -14.02 -24.70 26.78
N THR A 15 -13.51 -24.29 27.95
CA THR A 15 -13.23 -22.86 28.25
C THR A 15 -11.77 -22.45 28.04
N ILE A 16 -10.89 -23.33 27.58
CA ILE A 16 -9.49 -23.02 27.34
C ILE A 16 -9.22 -22.95 25.82
N SER A 17 -10.01 -22.15 25.11
CA SER A 17 -9.59 -21.63 23.82
C SER A 17 -8.81 -20.33 24.06
N TYR A 18 -7.57 -20.44 24.46
CA TYR A 18 -6.66 -19.33 24.32
C TYR A 18 -6.44 -19.13 22.82
N SER A 19 -6.97 -18.03 22.30
CA SER A 19 -6.47 -17.48 21.05
C SER A 19 -4.97 -17.21 21.29
N GLN A 20 -4.12 -18.14 20.87
CA GLN A 20 -2.68 -17.89 20.88
C GLN A 20 -2.43 -16.81 19.84
N VAL A 21 -2.23 -15.59 20.31
CA VAL A 21 -1.72 -14.51 19.43
C VAL A 21 -0.34 -14.98 18.96
N ASP A 22 -0.16 -15.05 17.66
CA ASP A 22 1.13 -15.43 17.06
C ASP A 22 2.21 -14.46 17.55
N SER A 23 3.20 -14.95 18.29
CA SER A 23 4.27 -14.12 18.86
C SER A 23 5.03 -13.33 17.79
N ARG A 24 5.04 -13.82 16.54
CA ARG A 24 5.64 -13.10 15.40
C ARG A 24 4.98 -11.75 15.14
N LEU A 25 3.69 -11.58 15.47
CA LEU A 25 3.00 -10.30 15.32
C LEU A 25 3.62 -9.23 16.24
N TYR A 26 3.94 -9.60 17.48
CA TYR A 26 4.61 -8.67 18.40
C TYR A 26 6.03 -8.34 17.94
N ASP A 27 6.77 -9.32 17.41
CA ASP A 27 8.09 -9.07 16.85
C ASP A 27 8.03 -8.12 15.66
N ILE A 28 7.08 -8.31 14.75
CA ILE A 28 6.85 -7.45 13.58
C ILE A 28 6.54 -6.03 14.05
N ILE A 29 5.59 -5.85 14.96
CA ILE A 29 5.16 -4.54 15.47
C ILE A 29 6.31 -3.83 16.19
N ASN A 30 7.04 -4.52 17.06
CA ASN A 30 8.12 -3.96 17.85
C ASN A 30 9.37 -3.60 17.02
N ASN A 31 9.49 -4.14 15.81
CA ASN A 31 10.59 -3.81 14.89
C ASN A 31 10.32 -2.56 14.03
N VAL A 32 9.12 -1.98 14.06
CA VAL A 32 8.81 -0.73 13.38
C VAL A 32 9.62 0.41 13.99
N SER A 33 10.33 1.18 13.16
CA SER A 33 11.16 2.28 13.60
C SER A 33 10.63 3.62 13.14
N SER A 34 10.17 4.43 14.09
CA SER A 34 9.77 5.81 13.82
C SER A 34 10.91 6.67 13.29
N GLU A 35 12.15 6.36 13.67
CA GLU A 35 13.34 7.06 13.15
C GLU A 35 13.56 6.76 11.66
N ARG A 36 13.50 5.48 11.26
CA ARG A 36 13.60 5.12 9.83
C ARG A 36 12.48 5.75 9.02
N LEU A 37 11.22 5.68 9.49
CA LEU A 37 10.09 6.32 8.84
C LEU A 37 10.32 7.82 8.66
N LYS A 38 10.77 8.53 9.70
CA LYS A 38 11.10 9.95 9.63
C LYS A 38 12.19 10.24 8.60
N ASN A 39 13.25 9.44 8.59
CA ASN A 39 14.38 9.60 7.66
C ASN A 39 13.94 9.37 6.21
N ASP A 40 13.09 8.36 5.96
CA ASP A 40 12.55 8.05 4.63
C ASP A 40 11.64 9.19 4.12
N VAL A 41 10.73 9.69 4.97
CA VAL A 41 9.89 10.85 4.65
C VAL A 41 10.76 12.08 4.35
N THR A 42 11.76 12.36 5.20
CA THR A 42 12.68 13.47 5.00
C THR A 42 13.42 13.36 3.68
N THR A 43 13.91 12.17 3.33
CA THR A 43 14.61 11.94 2.06
C THR A 43 13.69 12.18 0.87
N LEU A 44 12.46 11.64 0.91
CA LEU A 44 11.48 11.82 -0.15
C LEU A 44 11.10 13.30 -0.34
N THR A 45 10.93 14.04 0.74
CA THR A 45 10.61 15.48 0.68
C THR A 45 11.75 16.32 0.12
N ASN A 46 12.99 15.93 0.37
CA ASN A 46 14.20 16.63 -0.11
C ASN A 46 14.39 16.55 -1.64
N PHE A 47 13.65 15.69 -2.35
CA PHE A 47 13.62 15.75 -3.81
C PHE A 47 12.85 16.96 -4.36
N GLY A 48 12.37 17.86 -3.53
CA GLY A 48 11.70 19.11 -3.84
C GLY A 48 10.32 18.94 -4.45
N THR A 49 10.22 18.28 -5.59
CA THR A 49 8.97 17.81 -6.18
C THR A 49 9.11 16.37 -6.63
N ARG A 50 8.03 15.61 -6.51
CA ARG A 50 7.93 14.27 -7.08
C ARG A 50 6.79 14.17 -8.09
N HIS A 51 6.35 15.32 -8.61
CA HIS A 51 5.30 15.37 -9.62
C HIS A 51 5.60 14.41 -10.78
N THR A 52 4.62 13.67 -11.23
CA THR A 52 4.75 12.63 -12.29
C THR A 52 5.44 13.17 -13.56
N LEU A 53 5.18 14.43 -13.93
CA LEU A 53 5.78 15.09 -15.09
C LEU A 53 7.10 15.81 -14.78
N SER A 54 7.62 15.74 -13.54
CA SER A 54 8.86 16.43 -13.16
C SER A 54 10.11 15.76 -13.75
N ASP A 55 11.28 16.26 -13.36
CA ASP A 55 12.57 15.79 -13.86
C ASP A 55 12.77 14.28 -13.57
N THR A 56 13.21 13.57 -14.59
CA THR A 56 13.51 12.13 -14.52
C THR A 56 15.00 11.81 -14.59
N VAL A 57 15.86 12.80 -14.86
CA VAL A 57 17.31 12.65 -15.06
C VAL A 57 18.11 13.02 -13.82
N SER A 58 17.76 14.15 -13.19
CA SER A 58 18.41 14.64 -11.97
C SER A 58 18.52 13.56 -10.89
N THR A 59 19.65 13.51 -10.19
CA THR A 59 19.88 12.58 -9.08
C THR A 59 19.39 13.10 -7.73
N ILE A 60 19.10 14.41 -7.65
CA ILE A 60 18.77 15.10 -6.38
C ILE A 60 17.38 15.72 -6.39
N ARG A 61 16.68 15.75 -7.53
CA ARG A 61 15.38 16.39 -7.65
C ARG A 61 14.44 15.62 -8.60
N GLY A 62 13.15 15.71 -8.36
CA GLY A 62 12.12 15.19 -9.24
C GLY A 62 11.79 13.72 -9.03
N ILE A 63 10.78 13.28 -9.79
CA ILE A 63 10.24 11.91 -9.69
C ILE A 63 11.29 10.85 -10.04
N GLY A 64 12.24 11.16 -10.94
CA GLY A 64 13.30 10.24 -11.32
C GLY A 64 14.27 9.95 -10.17
N ALA A 65 14.65 10.98 -9.39
CA ALA A 65 15.48 10.82 -8.20
C ALA A 65 14.78 9.96 -7.14
N ALA A 66 13.51 10.24 -6.88
CA ALA A 66 12.70 9.48 -5.92
C ALA A 66 12.59 7.99 -6.31
N ARG A 67 12.28 7.69 -7.57
CA ARG A 67 12.18 6.30 -8.07
C ARG A 67 13.49 5.53 -7.90
N ARG A 68 14.63 6.16 -8.22
CA ARG A 68 15.96 5.52 -8.05
C ARG A 68 16.28 5.28 -6.59
N TRP A 69 15.97 6.23 -5.73
CA TRP A 69 16.17 6.07 -4.29
C TRP A 69 15.32 4.94 -3.72
N ILE A 70 14.01 4.89 -4.02
CA ILE A 70 13.12 3.83 -3.56
C ILE A 70 13.62 2.46 -4.03
N LYS A 71 14.02 2.37 -5.32
CA LYS A 71 14.57 1.13 -5.87
C LYS A 71 15.82 0.70 -5.09
N SER A 72 16.73 1.65 -4.82
CA SER A 72 17.94 1.39 -4.02
C SER A 72 17.62 0.92 -2.60
N GLU A 73 16.58 1.48 -1.96
CA GLU A 73 16.15 1.01 -0.63
C GLU A 73 15.64 -0.44 -0.69
N PHE A 74 14.82 -0.80 -1.66
CA PHE A 74 14.39 -2.19 -1.83
C PHE A 74 15.54 -3.14 -2.15
N GLU A 75 16.53 -2.71 -2.95
CA GLU A 75 17.73 -3.49 -3.24
C GLU A 75 18.61 -3.69 -1.99
N LYS A 76 18.78 -2.65 -1.16
CA LYS A 76 19.47 -2.76 0.12
C LYS A 76 18.75 -3.74 1.06
N ILE A 77 17.43 -3.65 1.14
CA ILE A 77 16.62 -4.60 1.94
C ILE A 77 16.84 -6.02 1.42
N SER A 78 16.78 -6.23 0.10
CA SER A 78 17.03 -7.53 -0.53
C SER A 78 18.40 -8.11 -0.14
N GLY A 79 19.44 -7.29 -0.16
CA GLY A 79 20.79 -7.70 0.28
C GLY A 79 20.87 -8.14 1.74
N THR A 80 19.98 -7.65 2.62
CA THR A 80 19.94 -8.07 4.04
C THR A 80 19.26 -9.42 4.27
N CYS A 81 18.57 -9.97 3.27
CA CYS A 81 17.79 -11.21 3.38
C CYS A 81 18.15 -12.24 2.30
N ASN A 82 19.40 -12.27 1.85
CA ASN A 82 19.92 -13.16 0.80
C ASN A 82 19.15 -13.02 -0.53
N GLU A 83 19.07 -11.82 -1.04
CA GLU A 83 18.40 -11.47 -2.32
C GLU A 83 16.94 -11.95 -2.36
N CYS A 84 16.22 -11.78 -1.23
CA CYS A 84 14.86 -12.28 -1.07
C CYS A 84 13.80 -11.46 -1.80
N LEU A 85 14.12 -10.28 -2.34
CA LEU A 85 13.21 -9.43 -3.08
C LEU A 85 13.61 -9.37 -4.56
N GLU A 86 12.65 -9.61 -5.45
CA GLU A 86 12.78 -9.33 -6.88
C GLU A 86 12.45 -7.85 -7.12
N VAL A 87 13.45 -7.00 -7.40
CA VAL A 87 13.27 -5.55 -7.52
C VAL A 87 13.36 -5.11 -8.96
N PHE A 88 12.32 -4.44 -9.48
CA PHE A 88 12.29 -3.95 -10.86
C PHE A 88 11.40 -2.73 -11.05
N TYR A 89 11.51 -2.10 -12.22
CA TYR A 89 10.59 -1.06 -12.68
C TYR A 89 9.50 -1.66 -13.57
N GLN A 90 8.25 -1.41 -13.22
CA GLN A 90 7.12 -1.58 -14.13
C GLN A 90 6.77 -0.21 -14.71
N LYS A 91 6.64 -0.08 -16.02
CA LYS A 91 6.49 1.21 -16.69
C LYS A 91 5.51 1.17 -17.85
N ASP A 92 4.74 2.23 -17.97
CA ASP A 92 3.81 2.46 -19.07
C ASP A 92 3.98 3.86 -19.65
N LEU A 93 3.85 3.98 -20.97
CA LEU A 93 3.84 5.27 -21.64
C LEU A 93 2.43 5.84 -21.64
N VAL A 94 2.26 6.97 -20.98
CA VAL A 94 1.01 7.76 -21.00
C VAL A 94 1.16 8.92 -21.96
N LYS A 95 0.24 9.03 -22.91
CA LYS A 95 0.28 10.04 -23.95
C LYS A 95 -0.30 11.36 -23.48
N LYS A 96 0.24 12.48 -24.01
CA LYS A 96 -0.32 13.80 -23.83
C LYS A 96 -1.82 13.79 -24.19
N GLY A 97 -2.63 14.38 -23.31
CA GLY A 97 -4.08 14.48 -23.53
C GLY A 97 -4.88 13.25 -23.12
N GLU A 98 -4.26 12.22 -22.53
CA GLU A 98 -4.98 11.09 -21.96
C GLU A 98 -6.01 11.56 -20.90
N ASN A 99 -5.66 12.62 -20.18
CA ASN A 99 -6.57 13.46 -19.42
C ASN A 99 -6.02 14.90 -19.34
N GLN A 100 -6.75 15.81 -18.69
CA GLN A 100 -6.38 17.22 -18.58
C GLN A 100 -5.07 17.47 -17.81
N ARG A 101 -4.64 16.53 -16.96
CA ARG A 101 -3.42 16.64 -16.14
C ARG A 101 -2.16 16.12 -16.85
N ILE A 102 -2.31 15.46 -18.00
CA ILE A 102 -1.20 14.94 -18.81
C ILE A 102 -0.92 15.86 -19.98
N VAL A 103 -0.08 16.87 -19.76
CA VAL A 103 0.24 17.93 -20.73
C VAL A 103 1.39 17.60 -21.67
N LYS A 104 2.10 16.49 -21.46
CA LYS A 104 3.14 15.94 -22.32
C LYS A 104 3.20 14.43 -22.19
N ASP A 105 3.80 13.74 -23.16
CA ASP A 105 4.08 12.30 -23.05
C ASP A 105 4.98 12.05 -21.83
N VAL A 106 4.65 11.01 -21.06
CA VAL A 106 5.38 10.65 -19.83
C VAL A 106 5.43 9.14 -19.62
N TRP A 107 6.59 8.65 -19.23
CA TRP A 107 6.72 7.32 -18.66
C TRP A 107 6.29 7.32 -17.19
N VAL A 108 5.15 6.73 -16.91
CA VAL A 108 4.75 6.39 -15.53
C VAL A 108 5.50 5.13 -15.12
N VAL A 109 6.27 5.22 -14.04
CA VAL A 109 7.18 4.15 -13.63
C VAL A 109 6.95 3.81 -12.17
N ASN A 110 6.42 2.63 -11.92
CA ASN A 110 6.30 2.05 -10.59
C ASN A 110 7.61 1.37 -10.17
N VAL A 111 7.89 1.38 -8.89
CA VAL A 111 9.01 0.63 -8.30
C VAL A 111 8.44 -0.56 -7.55
N VAL A 112 8.75 -1.76 -8.01
CA VAL A 112 8.15 -3.02 -7.52
C VAL A 112 9.21 -3.87 -6.85
N ALA A 113 8.89 -4.41 -5.67
CA ALA A 113 9.68 -5.40 -4.96
C ALA A 113 8.79 -6.59 -4.58
N ILE A 114 9.14 -7.79 -5.00
CA ILE A 114 8.36 -9.00 -4.75
C ILE A 114 9.10 -9.93 -3.81
N GLN A 115 8.47 -10.23 -2.68
CA GLN A 115 8.86 -11.32 -1.79
C GLN A 115 8.05 -12.55 -2.14
N ARG A 116 8.69 -13.60 -2.63
CA ARG A 116 8.00 -14.83 -3.05
C ARG A 116 7.50 -15.66 -1.88
N GLY A 117 6.26 -16.10 -1.99
CA GLY A 117 5.65 -17.04 -1.07
C GLY A 117 6.22 -18.46 -1.21
N THR A 118 6.25 -19.19 -0.12
CA THR A 118 6.83 -20.54 -0.06
C THR A 118 5.90 -21.62 -0.60
N LYS A 119 4.58 -21.37 -0.61
CA LYS A 119 3.57 -22.37 -0.98
C LYS A 119 2.72 -21.91 -2.16
N TYR A 120 2.36 -20.63 -2.18
CA TYR A 120 1.51 -20.03 -3.22
C TYR A 120 2.22 -18.82 -3.85
N PRO A 121 3.31 -19.04 -4.62
CA PRO A 121 4.14 -17.95 -5.15
C PRO A 121 3.43 -17.07 -6.17
N ASN A 122 2.28 -17.49 -6.70
CA ASN A 122 1.47 -16.73 -7.66
C ASN A 122 0.23 -16.06 -7.02
N LYS A 123 0.06 -16.19 -5.69
CA LYS A 123 -0.96 -15.47 -4.91
C LYS A 123 -0.30 -14.32 -4.17
N PHE A 124 -0.86 -13.12 -4.30
CA PHE A 124 -0.20 -11.90 -3.85
C PHE A 124 -1.08 -11.07 -2.92
N ILE A 125 -0.46 -10.58 -1.84
CA ILE A 125 -0.92 -9.41 -1.10
C ILE A 125 -0.07 -8.23 -1.59
N ILE A 126 -0.69 -7.11 -1.92
CA ILE A 126 0.02 -5.88 -2.33
C ILE A 126 -0.02 -4.89 -1.17
N MET A 127 1.13 -4.34 -0.82
CA MET A 127 1.28 -3.17 0.01
C MET A 127 1.84 -2.04 -0.83
N SER A 128 1.15 -0.92 -0.89
CA SER A 128 1.50 0.19 -1.78
C SER A 128 1.53 1.54 -1.06
N GLY A 129 2.26 2.46 -1.65
CA GLY A 129 2.21 3.89 -1.37
C GLY A 129 2.54 4.62 -2.65
N ASP A 130 2.12 5.90 -2.77
CA ASP A 130 2.33 6.68 -3.99
C ASP A 130 3.65 7.43 -3.91
N ILE A 131 4.39 7.43 -5.03
CA ILE A 131 5.68 8.12 -5.12
C ILE A 131 5.49 9.59 -5.37
N ASP A 132 4.52 9.92 -6.24
CA ASP A 132 4.33 11.29 -6.70
C ASP A 132 3.69 12.21 -5.66
N SER A 133 3.84 13.49 -5.90
CA SER A 133 3.30 14.59 -5.11
C SER A 133 2.99 15.75 -6.04
N ARG A 134 2.10 16.67 -5.65
CA ARG A 134 1.77 17.85 -6.44
C ARG A 134 1.47 19.07 -5.57
N VAL A 135 1.51 20.24 -6.19
CA VAL A 135 0.86 21.45 -5.68
C VAL A 135 -0.62 21.50 -6.14
N SER A 136 -1.38 22.48 -5.68
CA SER A 136 -2.81 22.62 -6.01
C SER A 136 -3.09 22.65 -7.52
N ASP A 137 -2.19 23.28 -8.32
CA ASP A 137 -2.24 23.19 -9.77
C ASP A 137 -1.70 21.84 -10.26
N PRO A 138 -2.55 20.93 -10.77
CA PRO A 138 -2.16 19.58 -11.14
C PRO A 138 -1.28 19.48 -12.40
N VAL A 139 -1.02 20.59 -13.09
CA VAL A 139 -0.11 20.65 -14.25
C VAL A 139 1.18 21.39 -13.95
N ASN A 140 1.33 21.94 -12.76
CA ASN A 140 2.57 22.57 -12.32
C ASN A 140 3.54 21.50 -11.78
N PHE A 141 4.44 21.04 -12.63
CA PHE A 141 5.43 20.01 -12.34
C PHE A 141 6.83 20.55 -12.00
N THR A 142 6.98 21.86 -11.82
CA THR A 142 8.26 22.53 -11.58
C THR A 142 8.41 23.10 -10.17
N SER A 143 7.33 23.58 -9.57
CA SER A 143 7.31 24.10 -8.21
C SER A 143 7.58 23.02 -7.19
N ASP A 144 8.15 23.41 -6.05
CA ASP A 144 8.34 22.50 -4.94
C ASP A 144 6.99 22.00 -4.41
N SER A 145 6.88 20.69 -4.29
CA SER A 145 5.78 19.98 -3.66
C SER A 145 6.32 18.82 -2.84
N PRO A 146 6.85 19.11 -1.64
CA PRO A 146 7.53 18.12 -0.82
C PRO A 146 6.64 16.93 -0.43
N GLY A 147 5.31 17.11 -0.34
CA GLY A 147 4.34 16.03 -0.15
C GLY A 147 4.73 15.08 0.98
N ALA A 148 4.96 15.61 2.22
CA ALA A 148 5.42 14.80 3.33
C ALA A 148 4.36 13.81 3.79
N ASN A 149 3.11 14.28 3.95
CA ASN A 149 1.98 13.42 4.29
C ASN A 149 1.41 12.76 3.03
N ASP A 150 1.23 13.53 1.97
CA ASP A 150 0.72 13.09 0.67
C ASP A 150 1.85 13.07 -0.38
N ASN A 151 2.50 11.91 -0.70
CA ASN A 151 2.28 10.65 0.00
C ASN A 151 3.64 10.01 0.38
N ALA A 152 4.63 10.85 0.83
CA ALA A 152 5.88 10.31 1.35
C ALA A 152 5.65 9.44 2.60
N SER A 153 4.61 9.74 3.41
CA SER A 153 4.25 8.95 4.59
C SER A 153 3.87 7.52 4.21
N GLY A 154 3.00 7.35 3.21
CA GLY A 154 2.57 6.03 2.75
C GLY A 154 3.71 5.25 2.09
N MET A 155 4.55 5.94 1.31
CA MET A 155 5.71 5.29 0.69
C MET A 155 6.74 4.84 1.75
N ALA A 156 7.01 5.66 2.76
CA ALA A 156 7.89 5.29 3.88
C ALA A 156 7.34 4.08 4.64
N GLY A 157 6.02 4.04 4.91
CA GLY A 157 5.35 2.89 5.52
C GLY A 157 5.51 1.61 4.68
N THR A 158 5.40 1.72 3.37
CA THR A 158 5.59 0.59 2.44
C THR A 158 7.04 0.08 2.45
N ILE A 159 8.04 0.97 2.47
CA ILE A 159 9.46 0.60 2.58
C ILE A 159 9.75 -0.04 3.94
N GLU A 160 9.24 0.53 5.02
CA GLU A 160 9.43 -0.02 6.37
C GLU A 160 8.81 -1.42 6.49
N ALA A 161 7.62 -1.63 5.92
CA ALA A 161 7.01 -2.95 5.85
C ALA A 161 7.91 -3.96 5.13
N ALA A 162 8.52 -3.57 4.00
CA ALA A 162 9.47 -4.43 3.30
C ALA A 162 10.69 -4.77 4.17
N ARG A 163 11.25 -3.79 4.91
CA ARG A 163 12.41 -4.00 5.83
C ARG A 163 12.11 -5.01 6.93
N ILE A 164 10.89 -5.02 7.41
CA ILE A 164 10.50 -5.89 8.52
C ILE A 164 10.05 -7.25 8.00
N LEU A 165 9.09 -7.27 7.08
CA LEU A 165 8.45 -8.49 6.63
C LEU A 165 9.36 -9.38 5.78
N SER A 166 10.35 -8.82 5.08
CA SER A 166 11.34 -9.60 4.31
C SER A 166 12.14 -10.60 5.17
N LYS A 167 12.20 -10.41 6.47
CA LYS A 167 12.87 -11.32 7.43
C LYS A 167 12.06 -12.58 7.72
N TYR A 168 10.78 -12.61 7.34
CA TYR A 168 9.86 -13.71 7.61
C TYR A 168 9.51 -14.47 6.33
N LYS A 169 9.06 -15.71 6.48
CA LYS A 169 8.54 -16.53 5.38
C LYS A 169 7.02 -16.57 5.45
N PHE A 170 6.39 -16.33 4.30
CA PHE A 170 4.94 -16.38 4.16
C PHE A 170 4.54 -17.45 3.14
N GLU A 171 3.33 -17.97 3.24
CA GLU A 171 2.81 -18.93 2.26
C GLU A 171 2.54 -18.28 0.91
N SER A 172 1.95 -17.09 0.91
CA SER A 172 1.68 -16.29 -0.29
C SER A 172 2.75 -15.21 -0.48
N SER A 173 2.87 -14.72 -1.69
CA SER A 173 3.81 -13.64 -2.04
C SER A 173 3.32 -12.28 -1.53
N ILE A 174 4.27 -11.40 -1.24
CA ILE A 174 3.99 -10.00 -0.92
C ILE A 174 4.64 -9.12 -2.00
N ILE A 175 3.89 -8.15 -2.50
CA ILE A 175 4.40 -7.09 -3.37
C ILE A 175 4.45 -5.80 -2.55
N TYR A 176 5.63 -5.20 -2.47
CA TYR A 176 5.82 -3.84 -1.98
C TYR A 176 6.00 -2.96 -3.20
N VAL A 177 5.18 -1.90 -3.35
CA VAL A 177 5.21 -1.10 -4.57
C VAL A 177 5.04 0.38 -4.30
N GLY A 178 5.92 1.17 -4.89
CA GLY A 178 5.73 2.59 -5.07
C GLY A 178 4.99 2.85 -6.39
N LEU A 179 3.79 3.39 -6.31
CA LEU A 179 2.98 3.74 -7.47
C LEU A 179 3.30 5.16 -7.93
N SER A 180 3.32 5.40 -9.23
CA SER A 180 3.50 6.72 -9.83
C SER A 180 2.25 7.15 -10.59
N GLY A 181 2.03 8.46 -10.68
CA GLY A 181 0.92 9.00 -11.47
C GLY A 181 -0.45 8.81 -10.81
N GLU A 182 -0.46 8.70 -9.49
CA GLU A 182 -1.68 8.75 -8.70
C GLU A 182 -2.39 10.07 -8.93
N GLU A 183 -1.69 11.17 -8.69
CA GLU A 183 -2.14 12.56 -8.74
C GLU A 183 -2.61 13.01 -10.13
N GLN A 184 -2.18 12.32 -11.17
CA GLN A 184 -2.58 12.60 -12.55
C GLN A 184 -3.70 11.68 -13.04
N GLY A 185 -4.18 10.74 -12.23
CA GLY A 185 -5.33 9.88 -12.53
C GLY A 185 -5.09 8.39 -12.37
N LEU A 186 -4.36 7.98 -11.33
CA LEU A 186 -4.14 6.59 -10.92
C LEU A 186 -3.42 5.75 -11.99
N PHE A 187 -2.56 6.37 -12.81
CA PHE A 187 -1.95 5.68 -13.95
C PHE A 187 -1.06 4.51 -13.51
N GLY A 188 -0.29 4.67 -12.43
CA GLY A 188 0.55 3.60 -11.91
C GLY A 188 -0.23 2.39 -11.42
N GLY A 189 -1.33 2.63 -10.71
CA GLY A 189 -2.23 1.57 -10.26
C GLY A 189 -2.88 0.82 -11.42
N LYS A 190 -3.38 1.56 -12.43
CA LYS A 190 -3.94 0.99 -13.67
C LYS A 190 -2.92 0.15 -14.43
N GLY A 191 -1.69 0.67 -14.58
CA GLY A 191 -0.60 -0.04 -15.23
C GLY A 191 -0.21 -1.31 -14.48
N LEU A 192 -0.08 -1.26 -13.16
CA LEU A 192 0.19 -2.43 -12.34
C LEU A 192 -0.91 -3.49 -12.45
N ALA A 193 -2.18 -3.07 -12.45
CA ALA A 193 -3.30 -3.99 -12.62
C ALA A 193 -3.29 -4.69 -14.00
N ALA A 194 -2.99 -3.95 -15.06
CA ALA A 194 -2.84 -4.53 -16.40
C ALA A 194 -1.66 -5.50 -16.47
N PHE A 195 -0.53 -5.13 -15.87
CA PHE A 195 0.66 -5.98 -15.77
C PHE A 195 0.38 -7.27 -14.98
N ALA A 196 -0.28 -7.16 -13.82
CA ALA A 196 -0.67 -8.29 -12.98
C ALA A 196 -1.57 -9.26 -13.76
N LYS A 197 -2.56 -8.72 -14.48
CA LYS A 197 -3.44 -9.51 -15.36
C LYS A 197 -2.67 -10.23 -16.45
N GLN A 198 -1.74 -9.55 -17.12
CA GLN A 198 -0.89 -10.14 -18.15
C GLN A 198 -0.01 -11.27 -17.60
N LYS A 199 0.48 -11.13 -16.38
CA LYS A 199 1.31 -12.12 -15.68
C LYS A 199 0.50 -13.27 -15.07
N GLY A 200 -0.83 -13.19 -15.09
CA GLY A 200 -1.70 -14.18 -14.46
C GLY A 200 -1.59 -14.19 -12.93
N TRP A 201 -1.30 -13.04 -12.30
CA TRP A 201 -1.20 -12.93 -10.86
C TRP A 201 -2.57 -13.03 -10.20
N GLU A 202 -2.68 -13.81 -9.13
CA GLU A 202 -3.87 -13.88 -8.29
C GLU A 202 -3.71 -12.89 -7.12
N ILE A 203 -4.40 -11.74 -7.20
CA ILE A 203 -4.34 -10.72 -6.15
C ILE A 203 -5.38 -11.03 -5.10
N LEU A 204 -4.93 -11.32 -3.88
CA LEU A 204 -5.78 -11.63 -2.72
C LEU A 204 -6.29 -10.38 -2.03
N GLY A 205 -5.49 -9.31 -2.02
CA GLY A 205 -5.84 -8.04 -1.41
C GLY A 205 -4.79 -6.97 -1.65
N ILE A 206 -5.21 -5.71 -1.52
CA ILE A 206 -4.35 -4.53 -1.65
C ILE A 206 -4.53 -3.69 -0.39
N MET A 207 -3.42 -3.32 0.23
CA MET A 207 -3.34 -2.38 1.35
C MET A 207 -2.59 -1.15 0.85
N ASN A 208 -3.31 -0.11 0.49
CA ASN A 208 -2.73 1.16 0.06
C ASN A 208 -2.56 2.09 1.26
N ASN A 209 -1.35 2.56 1.46
CA ASN A 209 -1.01 3.55 2.49
C ASN A 209 -1.07 4.92 1.84
N ASP A 210 -2.02 5.75 2.28
CA ASP A 210 -2.22 7.08 1.76
C ASP A 210 -2.49 8.05 2.91
N MET A 211 -1.67 9.09 2.99
CA MET A 211 -1.74 10.17 3.99
C MET A 211 -1.76 9.65 5.45
N ILE A 212 -0.87 8.70 5.77
CA ILE A 212 -0.84 8.04 7.09
C ILE A 212 0.00 8.76 8.15
N GLY A 213 0.61 9.91 7.82
CA GLY A 213 1.53 10.63 8.71
C GLY A 213 0.90 11.79 9.49
N ASN A 214 -0.34 12.18 9.22
CA ASN A 214 -0.97 13.31 9.89
C ASN A 214 -1.78 12.88 11.12
N ILE A 215 -1.46 13.43 12.26
CA ILE A 215 -2.15 13.19 13.53
C ILE A 215 -2.95 14.41 14.04
N SER A 216 -2.77 15.58 13.43
CA SER A 216 -3.41 16.84 13.89
C SER A 216 -4.49 17.26 12.88
N GLY A 217 -5.72 17.39 13.36
CA GLY A 217 -6.83 17.93 12.60
C GLY A 217 -6.77 19.46 12.47
N VAL A 218 -7.51 20.03 11.53
CA VAL A 218 -7.66 21.48 11.36
C VAL A 218 -8.38 22.14 12.54
N ASP A 219 -9.09 21.36 13.32
CA ASP A 219 -9.79 21.74 14.56
C ASP A 219 -8.87 21.71 15.79
N GLY A 220 -7.59 21.39 15.62
CA GLY A 220 -6.60 21.26 16.69
C GLY A 220 -6.69 19.96 17.49
N VAL A 221 -7.60 19.05 17.12
CA VAL A 221 -7.67 17.73 17.77
C VAL A 221 -6.52 16.87 17.29
N ILE A 222 -5.80 16.29 18.25
CA ILE A 222 -4.70 15.33 17.98
C ILE A 222 -5.23 13.92 18.20
N SER A 223 -5.19 13.11 17.14
CA SER A 223 -5.48 11.67 17.18
C SER A 223 -4.27 10.90 16.67
N ASN A 224 -3.52 10.30 17.58
CA ASN A 224 -2.32 9.50 17.28
C ASN A 224 -2.47 8.01 17.65
N ARG A 225 -3.70 7.59 17.92
CA ARG A 225 -4.04 6.22 18.32
C ARG A 225 -4.96 5.53 17.33
N ASP A 226 -5.57 6.30 16.44
CA ASP A 226 -6.56 5.82 15.50
C ASP A 226 -6.07 6.04 14.07
N PHE A 227 -6.45 5.16 13.17
CA PHE A 227 -6.28 5.32 11.74
C PHE A 227 -7.57 4.96 11.02
N ARG A 228 -7.72 5.48 9.80
CA ARG A 228 -8.92 5.24 9.00
C ARG A 228 -8.66 4.12 8.02
N ILE A 229 -9.60 3.18 7.93
CA ILE A 229 -9.58 2.13 6.91
C ILE A 229 -10.72 2.44 5.93
N PHE A 230 -10.35 2.69 4.69
CA PHE A 230 -11.29 2.88 3.59
C PHE A 230 -11.43 1.58 2.80
N SER A 231 -12.64 1.32 2.33
CA SER A 231 -12.90 0.21 1.42
C SER A 231 -13.80 0.67 0.30
N GLU A 232 -13.63 0.11 -0.90
CA GLU A 232 -14.53 0.38 -2.01
C GLU A 232 -15.95 -0.15 -1.68
N PRO A 233 -16.95 0.74 -1.57
CA PRO A 233 -18.30 0.32 -1.19
C PRO A 233 -19.10 -0.25 -2.36
N VAL A 234 -18.68 0.05 -3.60
CA VAL A 234 -19.40 -0.33 -4.82
C VAL A 234 -18.42 -0.94 -5.81
N PRO A 235 -18.63 -2.20 -6.23
CA PRO A 235 -17.79 -2.80 -7.27
C PRO A 235 -17.79 -1.92 -8.54
N PRO A 236 -16.64 -1.64 -9.14
CA PRO A 236 -16.56 -0.82 -10.36
C PRO A 236 -17.28 -1.46 -11.55
N THR A 237 -17.57 -2.75 -11.47
CA THR A 237 -18.32 -3.53 -12.47
C THR A 237 -19.84 -3.44 -12.28
N GLU A 238 -20.31 -2.78 -11.20
CA GLU A 238 -21.77 -2.64 -10.95
C GLU A 238 -22.40 -1.74 -12.03
N THR A 239 -23.40 -2.26 -12.70
CA THR A 239 -24.18 -1.51 -13.69
C THR A 239 -25.03 -0.44 -13.01
N GLU A 240 -25.44 0.59 -13.78
CA GLU A 240 -26.32 1.65 -13.24
C GLU A 240 -27.67 1.06 -12.77
N GLN A 241 -28.16 0.01 -13.41
CA GLN A 241 -29.39 -0.68 -12.99
C GLN A 241 -29.19 -1.38 -11.63
N GLN A 242 -28.08 -2.07 -11.43
CA GLN A 242 -27.74 -2.70 -10.15
C GLN A 242 -27.58 -1.66 -9.04
N ARG A 243 -26.93 -0.52 -9.35
CA ARG A 243 -26.77 0.61 -8.43
C ARG A 243 -28.12 1.19 -8.00
N LYS A 244 -29.05 1.41 -8.95
CA LYS A 244 -30.42 1.87 -8.66
C LYS A 244 -31.18 0.86 -7.82
N ALA A 245 -31.13 -0.41 -8.16
CA ALA A 245 -31.79 -1.48 -7.40
C ALA A 245 -31.27 -1.51 -5.95
N ARG A 246 -29.96 -1.46 -5.75
CA ARG A 246 -29.33 -1.44 -4.43
C ARG A 246 -29.77 -0.23 -3.59
N ARG A 247 -29.83 0.97 -4.19
CA ARG A 247 -30.34 2.18 -3.51
C ARG A 247 -31.82 2.06 -3.13
N PHE A 248 -32.61 1.44 -3.97
CA PHE A 248 -34.05 1.26 -3.74
C PHE A 248 -34.32 0.25 -2.63
N TYR A 249 -33.63 -0.88 -2.61
CA TYR A 249 -33.86 -1.95 -1.64
C TYR A 249 -33.02 -1.77 -0.34
N GLY A 250 -32.23 -0.74 -0.21
CA GLY A 250 -31.45 -0.45 0.99
C GLY A 250 -30.35 -1.47 1.30
N GLY A 251 -29.86 -2.21 0.31
CA GLY A 251 -28.83 -3.21 0.48
C GLY A 251 -27.45 -2.58 0.69
N GLU A 252 -26.79 -2.92 1.81
CA GLU A 252 -25.35 -2.68 1.93
C GLU A 252 -24.61 -3.62 1.00
N VAL A 253 -23.61 -3.08 0.29
CA VAL A 253 -22.69 -3.92 -0.48
C VAL A 253 -21.66 -4.48 0.48
N ASP A 254 -21.79 -5.75 0.82
CA ASP A 254 -20.77 -6.49 1.55
C ASP A 254 -19.77 -7.12 0.56
N GLY A 255 -19.11 -6.24 -0.20
CA GLY A 255 -18.07 -6.64 -1.15
C GLY A 255 -16.82 -7.19 -0.46
N ILE A 256 -15.99 -7.90 -1.21
CA ILE A 256 -14.72 -8.50 -0.72
C ILE A 256 -13.82 -7.42 -0.09
N SER A 257 -13.75 -6.23 -0.68
CA SER A 257 -12.97 -5.10 -0.14
C SER A 257 -13.44 -4.69 1.26
N ARG A 258 -14.76 -4.63 1.48
CA ARG A 258 -15.33 -4.29 2.79
C ARG A 258 -15.13 -5.40 3.81
N GLN A 259 -15.19 -6.66 3.40
CA GLN A 259 -14.87 -7.81 4.26
C GLN A 259 -13.40 -7.77 4.69
N LEU A 260 -12.47 -7.46 3.79
CA LEU A 260 -11.06 -7.27 4.11
C LEU A 260 -10.86 -6.12 5.10
N ALA A 261 -11.49 -4.96 4.87
CA ALA A 261 -11.40 -3.82 5.77
C ALA A 261 -11.89 -4.16 7.19
N ARG A 262 -13.01 -4.89 7.32
CA ARG A 262 -13.50 -5.37 8.63
C ARG A 262 -12.55 -6.37 9.29
N TYR A 263 -11.87 -7.19 8.50
CA TYR A 263 -10.86 -8.11 9.04
C TYR A 263 -9.64 -7.35 9.57
N VAL A 264 -9.17 -6.34 8.87
CA VAL A 264 -8.05 -5.49 9.31
C VAL A 264 -8.40 -4.65 10.54
N TYR A 265 -9.68 -4.27 10.70
CA TYR A 265 -10.16 -3.49 11.85
C TYR A 265 -10.20 -4.29 13.17
N LYS A 266 -10.37 -5.61 13.11
CA LYS A 266 -10.40 -6.50 14.30
C LYS A 266 -9.05 -6.68 14.95
#